data_973a3da53a076445004f236a863ad2dd
#
_entry.id   973a3da53a076445004f236a863ad2dd
#
_cell.length_a   1.000
_cell.length_b   1.000
_cell.length_c   1.000
_cell.angle_alpha   90.00
_cell.angle_beta   90.00
_cell.angle_gamma   90.00
#
_symmetry.space_group_name_H-M   'P 1'
#
loop_
_entity.id
_entity.type
_entity.pdbx_description
1 polymer ?
#
loop_
_entity_poly.entity_id
_entity_poly.type
_entity_poly.pdbx_seq_one_letter_code
_entity_poly.pdbx_strand_id
1 'polypeptide(L)'
;MPSKVLILLRHGKSAYPDGVADHERPLAPRGQREAGMAGDWIRLTQPPVDAVLCSTSARTRLTLTASRIDAPARYADTLYGASAAEVRREIASTDPAVRTLLVVGHEPGIPDTALALDPGGPLAERIADRFPTSAIATLAVTGSWADLLDSPARLTDFHIPR
;
A
#
# COMPACT_ATOMS: atom_id res chain seq x y z
N MET A 1 -1.84 -17.23 -18.14
CA MET A 1 -2.74 -16.27 -17.45
C MET A 1 -1.95 -15.05 -17.06
N PRO A 2 -2.42 -13.85 -17.43
CA PRO A 2 -1.74 -12.65 -16.94
C PRO A 2 -1.83 -12.55 -15.43
N SER A 3 -0.72 -12.22 -14.81
CA SER A 3 -0.66 -12.01 -13.36
C SER A 3 -1.37 -10.72 -12.98
N LYS A 4 -1.94 -10.71 -11.78
CA LYS A 4 -2.37 -9.48 -11.13
C LYS A 4 -1.18 -8.86 -10.42
N VAL A 5 -1.26 -7.57 -10.16
CA VAL A 5 -0.23 -6.84 -9.41
C VAL A 5 -0.85 -6.22 -8.17
N LEU A 6 -0.22 -6.46 -7.03
CA LEU A 6 -0.55 -5.84 -5.75
C LEU A 6 0.54 -4.83 -5.41
N ILE A 7 0.13 -3.59 -5.18
CA ILE A 7 1.05 -2.51 -4.78
C ILE A 7 0.69 -2.10 -3.35
N LEU A 8 1.64 -2.26 -2.43
CA LEU A 8 1.47 -1.91 -1.02
C LEU A 8 2.26 -0.64 -0.73
N LEU A 9 1.56 0.42 -0.35
CA LEU A 9 2.13 1.74 -0.10
C LEU A 9 1.84 2.18 1.33
N ARG A 10 2.88 2.46 2.12
CA ARG A 10 2.73 3.11 3.40
C ARG A 10 2.52 4.61 3.19
N HIS A 11 1.64 5.23 3.99
CA HIS A 11 1.41 6.69 3.92
C HIS A 11 2.71 7.49 4.04
N GLY A 12 2.70 8.72 3.54
CA GLY A 12 3.80 9.65 3.63
C GLY A 12 4.03 10.19 5.05
N LYS A 13 5.14 10.90 5.24
CA LYS A 13 5.48 11.53 6.51
C LYS A 13 4.34 12.43 6.99
N SER A 14 3.85 12.19 8.21
CA SER A 14 2.75 12.97 8.77
C SER A 14 3.24 14.08 9.67
N ALA A 15 2.43 15.13 9.78
CA ALA A 15 2.63 16.22 10.72
C ALA A 15 1.91 15.92 12.04
N TYR A 16 2.27 16.66 13.09
CA TYR A 16 1.71 16.50 14.44
C TYR A 16 1.17 17.84 14.97
N PRO A 17 0.15 18.43 14.31
CA PRO A 17 -0.40 19.70 14.80
C PRO A 17 -1.11 19.51 16.14
N ASP A 18 -1.02 20.51 17.01
CA ASP A 18 -1.65 20.48 18.32
C ASP A 18 -3.17 20.39 18.19
N GLY A 19 -3.80 19.59 19.08
CA GLY A 19 -5.24 19.49 19.14
C GLY A 19 -5.90 18.67 18.04
N VAL A 20 -5.10 17.98 17.21
CA VAL A 20 -5.61 17.14 16.12
C VAL A 20 -5.52 15.68 16.52
N ALA A 21 -6.64 14.95 16.41
CA ALA A 21 -6.69 13.52 16.69
C ALA A 21 -5.81 12.76 15.70
N ASP A 22 -5.27 11.62 16.11
CA ASP A 22 -4.35 10.82 15.28
C ASP A 22 -4.92 10.53 13.90
N HIS A 23 -6.18 10.10 13.82
CA HIS A 23 -6.83 9.77 12.55
C HIS A 23 -6.87 10.96 11.58
N GLU A 24 -6.88 12.18 12.08
CA GLU A 24 -7.01 13.41 11.28
C GLU A 24 -5.67 14.10 11.03
N ARG A 25 -4.54 13.54 11.48
CA ARG A 25 -3.22 14.16 11.26
C ARG A 25 -2.89 14.20 9.76
N PRO A 26 -2.55 15.39 9.22
CA PRO A 26 -2.22 15.55 7.79
C PRO A 26 -0.79 15.12 7.49
N LEU A 27 -0.41 15.21 6.22
CA LEU A 27 0.98 15.03 5.81
C LEU A 27 1.80 16.29 6.13
N ALA A 28 3.07 16.08 6.49
CA ALA A 28 4.07 17.12 6.49
C ALA A 28 4.47 17.46 5.02
N PRO A 29 5.09 18.61 4.76
CA PRO A 29 5.54 18.96 3.41
C PRO A 29 6.42 17.89 2.76
N ARG A 30 7.34 17.28 3.53
CA ARG A 30 8.15 16.16 3.06
C ARG A 30 7.29 14.98 2.66
N GLY A 31 6.23 14.69 3.43
CA GLY A 31 5.32 13.59 3.13
C GLY A 31 4.59 13.81 1.81
N GLN A 32 4.14 15.01 1.53
CA GLN A 32 3.49 15.35 0.26
C GLN A 32 4.44 15.16 -0.91
N ARG A 33 5.68 15.62 -0.77
CA ARG A 33 6.69 15.50 -1.82
C ARG A 33 7.03 14.06 -2.11
N GLU A 34 7.28 13.25 -1.07
CA GLU A 34 7.65 11.84 -1.24
C GLU A 34 6.47 10.99 -1.72
N ALA A 35 5.24 11.32 -1.31
CA ALA A 35 4.06 10.66 -1.85
C ALA A 35 3.90 10.92 -3.36
N GLY A 36 4.21 12.12 -3.80
CA GLY A 36 4.26 12.44 -5.23
C GLY A 36 5.31 11.62 -5.96
N MET A 37 6.49 11.47 -5.37
CA MET A 37 7.55 10.62 -5.92
C MET A 37 7.14 9.16 -5.98
N ALA A 38 6.44 8.67 -4.96
CA ALA A 38 5.89 7.31 -4.95
C ALA A 38 4.93 7.09 -6.13
N GLY A 39 4.03 8.03 -6.35
CA GLY A 39 3.11 7.97 -7.49
C GLY A 39 3.83 7.97 -8.84
N ASP A 40 4.86 8.79 -8.99
CA ASP A 40 5.69 8.81 -10.20
C ASP A 40 6.36 7.45 -10.44
N TRP A 41 6.94 6.87 -9.39
CA TRP A 41 7.58 5.56 -9.52
C TRP A 41 6.58 4.47 -9.92
N ILE A 42 5.38 4.47 -9.32
CA ILE A 42 4.33 3.52 -9.65
C ILE A 42 3.94 3.64 -11.13
N ARG A 43 3.70 4.88 -11.62
CA ARG A 43 3.33 5.09 -13.02
C ARG A 43 4.42 4.65 -13.99
N LEU A 44 5.68 4.83 -13.63
CA LEU A 44 6.81 4.51 -14.50
C LEU A 44 7.14 3.01 -14.54
N THR A 45 6.85 2.28 -13.47
CA THR A 45 7.36 0.91 -13.32
C THR A 45 6.27 -0.16 -13.27
N GLN A 46 5.01 0.19 -13.00
CA GLN A 46 3.93 -0.76 -12.82
C GLN A 46 2.85 -0.60 -13.91
N PRO A 47 2.02 -1.63 -14.13
CA PRO A 47 0.85 -1.47 -14.99
C PRO A 47 -0.08 -0.39 -14.42
N PRO A 48 -0.96 0.19 -15.24
CA PRO A 48 -1.94 1.17 -14.75
C PRO A 48 -2.76 0.63 -13.58
N VAL A 49 -2.89 1.43 -12.52
CA VAL A 49 -3.70 1.06 -11.36
C VAL A 49 -5.18 1.07 -11.73
N ASP A 50 -5.86 -0.04 -11.50
CA ASP A 50 -7.29 -0.18 -11.81
C ASP A 50 -8.20 0.20 -10.66
N ALA A 51 -7.72 0.01 -9.42
CA ALA A 51 -8.49 0.30 -8.23
C ALA A 51 -7.56 0.59 -7.05
N VAL A 52 -8.07 1.33 -6.09
CA VAL A 52 -7.35 1.69 -4.86
C VAL A 52 -8.17 1.24 -3.66
N LEU A 53 -7.48 0.66 -2.68
CA LEU A 53 -7.99 0.36 -1.35
C LEU A 53 -7.19 1.23 -0.38
N CYS A 54 -7.85 2.15 0.33
CA CYS A 54 -7.17 3.16 1.14
C CYS A 54 -7.77 3.22 2.54
N SER A 55 -6.92 3.35 3.55
CA SER A 55 -7.37 3.63 4.91
C SER A 55 -8.10 4.99 4.94
N THR A 56 -9.07 5.12 5.84
CA THR A 56 -9.85 6.34 5.99
C THR A 56 -9.10 7.49 6.66
N SER A 57 -7.92 7.27 7.22
CA SER A 57 -7.16 8.33 7.89
C SER A 57 -6.78 9.46 6.94
N ALA A 58 -6.61 10.67 7.49
CA ALA A 58 -6.22 11.83 6.69
C ALA A 58 -4.88 11.59 5.96
N ARG A 59 -3.88 11.04 6.67
CA ARG A 59 -2.54 10.87 6.08
C ARG A 59 -2.52 9.86 4.92
N THR A 60 -3.34 8.82 4.95
CA THR A 60 -3.44 7.89 3.82
C THR A 60 -4.19 8.51 2.64
N ARG A 61 -5.29 9.20 2.90
CA ARG A 61 -6.05 9.88 1.85
C ARG A 61 -5.23 10.97 1.17
N LEU A 62 -4.45 11.73 1.94
CA LEU A 62 -3.59 12.78 1.41
C LEU A 62 -2.40 12.19 0.63
N THR A 63 -1.89 11.02 1.06
CA THR A 63 -0.87 10.30 0.30
C THR A 63 -1.40 9.91 -1.08
N LEU A 64 -2.62 9.38 -1.13
CA LEU A 64 -3.26 9.01 -2.40
C LEU A 64 -3.42 10.25 -3.29
N THR A 65 -3.92 11.35 -2.75
CA THR A 65 -4.07 12.60 -3.51
C THR A 65 -2.72 13.10 -4.04
N ALA A 66 -1.70 13.14 -3.20
CA ALA A 66 -0.37 13.61 -3.59
C ALA A 66 0.30 12.71 -4.62
N SER A 67 0.00 11.41 -4.60
CA SER A 67 0.52 10.46 -5.59
C SER A 67 -0.01 10.72 -6.99
N ARG A 68 -1.14 11.39 -7.11
CA ARG A 68 -1.84 11.65 -8.37
C ARG A 68 -2.23 10.37 -9.12
N ILE A 69 -2.36 9.26 -8.42
CA ILE A 69 -2.93 8.02 -8.95
C ILE A 69 -4.44 8.25 -9.09
N ASP A 70 -4.95 8.13 -10.30
CA ASP A 70 -6.37 8.35 -10.60
C ASP A 70 -7.02 7.00 -10.95
N ALA A 71 -7.72 6.43 -9.98
CA ALA A 71 -8.45 5.17 -10.12
C ALA A 71 -9.57 5.14 -9.08
N PRO A 72 -10.63 4.35 -9.31
CA PRO A 72 -11.70 4.23 -8.32
C PRO A 72 -11.12 3.78 -6.97
N ALA A 73 -11.45 4.51 -5.90
CA ALA A 73 -10.93 4.25 -4.57
C ALA A 73 -12.04 3.82 -3.62
N ARG A 74 -11.76 2.76 -2.85
CA ARG A 74 -12.58 2.31 -1.75
C ARG A 74 -11.84 2.61 -0.44
N TYR A 75 -12.52 3.23 0.50
CA TYR A 75 -11.95 3.60 1.80
C TYR A 75 -12.46 2.66 2.87
N ALA A 76 -11.55 2.09 3.67
CA ALA A 76 -11.89 1.10 4.69
C ALA A 76 -11.31 1.49 6.05
N ASP A 77 -12.20 1.65 7.04
CA ASP A 77 -11.79 1.92 8.42
C ASP A 77 -10.95 0.79 9.00
N THR A 78 -11.18 -0.44 8.55
CA THR A 78 -10.46 -1.62 9.02
C THR A 78 -8.97 -1.57 8.72
N LEU A 79 -8.55 -0.75 7.75
CA LEU A 79 -7.13 -0.59 7.45
C LEU A 79 -6.40 0.29 8.45
N TYR A 80 -7.12 1.09 9.22
CA TYR A 80 -6.52 1.92 10.26
C TYR A 80 -6.19 1.05 11.47
N GLY A 81 -4.91 0.89 11.78
CA GLY A 81 -4.47 -0.02 12.83
C GLY A 81 -4.57 -1.50 12.48
N ALA A 82 -4.62 -1.84 11.20
CA ALA A 82 -4.84 -3.22 10.75
C ALA A 82 -3.63 -4.12 10.95
N SER A 83 -3.91 -5.39 11.26
CA SER A 83 -2.93 -6.47 11.17
C SER A 83 -2.78 -6.94 9.71
N ALA A 84 -1.75 -7.74 9.42
CA ALA A 84 -1.60 -8.36 8.10
C ALA A 84 -2.83 -9.18 7.72
N ALA A 85 -3.41 -9.92 8.66
CA ALA A 85 -4.62 -10.72 8.41
C ALA A 85 -5.80 -9.84 8.00
N GLU A 86 -5.97 -8.71 8.65
CA GLU A 86 -7.04 -7.76 8.33
C GLU A 86 -6.82 -7.10 6.96
N VAL A 87 -5.58 -6.74 6.63
CA VAL A 87 -5.24 -6.20 5.30
C VAL A 87 -5.53 -7.24 4.22
N ARG A 88 -5.11 -8.49 4.44
CA ARG A 88 -5.37 -9.59 3.47
C ARG A 88 -6.86 -9.81 3.26
N ARG A 89 -7.64 -9.72 4.31
CA ARG A 89 -9.11 -9.88 4.23
C ARG A 89 -9.73 -8.79 3.36
N GLU A 90 -9.28 -7.55 3.52
CA GLU A 90 -9.76 -6.45 2.69
C GLU A 90 -9.34 -6.61 1.22
N ILE A 91 -8.10 -7.02 0.97
CA ILE A 91 -7.61 -7.30 -0.38
C ILE A 91 -8.44 -8.40 -1.04
N ALA A 92 -8.77 -9.45 -0.29
CA ALA A 92 -9.51 -10.61 -0.80
C ALA A 92 -10.91 -10.25 -1.29
N SER A 93 -11.51 -9.16 -0.79
CA SER A 93 -12.84 -8.71 -1.21
C SER A 93 -12.81 -7.83 -2.48
N THR A 94 -11.65 -7.65 -3.09
CA THR A 94 -11.51 -6.85 -4.31
C THR A 94 -12.23 -7.52 -5.48
N ASP A 95 -12.87 -6.70 -6.33
CA ASP A 95 -13.54 -7.18 -7.54
C ASP A 95 -12.56 -8.00 -8.39
N PRO A 96 -12.95 -9.21 -8.81
CA PRO A 96 -12.08 -10.06 -9.65
C PRO A 96 -11.63 -9.41 -10.96
N ALA A 97 -12.35 -8.41 -11.46
CA ALA A 97 -11.98 -7.71 -12.68
C ALA A 97 -10.77 -6.80 -12.52
N VAL A 98 -10.42 -6.42 -11.28
CA VAL A 98 -9.26 -5.58 -10.99
C VAL A 98 -7.98 -6.37 -11.26
N ARG A 99 -7.07 -5.79 -12.04
CA ARG A 99 -5.80 -6.41 -12.40
C ARG A 99 -4.64 -5.84 -11.58
N THR A 100 -4.65 -4.55 -11.32
CA THR A 100 -3.63 -3.87 -10.54
C THR A 100 -4.31 -3.10 -9.41
N LEU A 101 -4.04 -3.52 -8.17
CA LEU A 101 -4.61 -2.95 -6.96
C LEU A 101 -3.53 -2.20 -6.18
N LEU A 102 -3.80 -0.94 -5.86
CA LEU A 102 -2.99 -0.15 -4.94
C LEU A 102 -3.65 -0.14 -3.56
N VAL A 103 -2.90 -0.52 -2.54
CA VAL A 103 -3.34 -0.44 -1.13
C VAL A 103 -2.52 0.63 -0.44
N VAL A 104 -3.18 1.62 0.16
CA VAL A 104 -2.53 2.69 0.92
C VAL A 104 -2.89 2.52 2.39
N GLY A 105 -1.90 2.25 3.21
CA GLY A 105 -2.13 1.93 4.62
C GLY A 105 -0.99 2.37 5.53
N HIS A 106 -0.84 1.63 6.62
CA HIS A 106 -0.01 2.00 7.76
C HIS A 106 1.00 0.92 8.11
N GLU A 107 2.01 1.29 8.87
CA GLU A 107 2.86 0.34 9.56
C GLU A 107 2.20 -0.03 10.91
N PRO A 108 2.25 -1.30 11.32
CA PRO A 108 2.99 -2.41 10.71
C PRO A 108 2.21 -3.19 9.64
N GLY A 109 0.92 -2.93 9.45
CA GLY A 109 0.06 -3.75 8.59
C GLY A 109 0.58 -3.91 7.16
N ILE A 110 1.07 -2.84 6.54
CA ILE A 110 1.54 -2.88 5.16
C ILE A 110 2.79 -3.75 5.00
N PRO A 111 3.91 -3.49 5.71
CA PRO A 111 5.07 -4.38 5.58
C PRO A 111 4.80 -5.80 6.07
N ASP A 112 4.01 -5.98 7.14
CA ASP A 112 3.66 -7.31 7.62
C ASP A 112 2.87 -8.10 6.59
N THR A 113 2.02 -7.45 5.80
CA THR A 113 1.29 -8.09 4.71
C THR A 113 2.25 -8.58 3.62
N ALA A 114 3.21 -7.74 3.22
CA ALA A 114 4.21 -8.13 2.23
C ALA A 114 5.00 -9.37 2.71
N LEU A 115 5.43 -9.37 3.97
CA LEU A 115 6.20 -10.48 4.55
C LEU A 115 5.36 -11.74 4.74
N ALA A 116 4.07 -11.59 5.05
CA ALA A 116 3.16 -12.73 5.16
C ALA A 116 2.92 -13.40 3.80
N LEU A 117 2.87 -12.62 2.73
CA LEU A 117 2.64 -13.11 1.38
C LEU A 117 3.89 -13.76 0.77
N ASP A 118 5.08 -13.23 1.09
CA ASP A 118 6.36 -13.74 0.57
C ASP A 118 7.47 -13.55 1.60
N PRO A 119 7.63 -14.49 2.56
CA PRO A 119 8.54 -14.31 3.68
C PRO A 119 10.02 -14.52 3.37
N GLY A 120 10.36 -15.05 2.20
CA GLY A 120 11.73 -15.40 1.88
C GLY A 120 12.39 -14.47 0.87
N GLY A 121 13.72 -14.47 0.85
CA GLY A 121 14.51 -13.80 -0.18
C GLY A 121 14.96 -12.39 0.19
N PRO A 122 15.79 -11.79 -0.71
CA PRO A 122 16.46 -10.51 -0.42
C PRO A 122 15.49 -9.33 -0.23
N LEU A 123 14.38 -9.28 -0.99
CA LEU A 123 13.41 -8.21 -0.85
C LEU A 123 12.71 -8.28 0.51
N ALA A 124 12.33 -9.48 0.96
CA ALA A 124 11.72 -9.67 2.27
C ALA A 124 12.67 -9.23 3.38
N GLU A 125 13.95 -9.55 3.28
CA GLU A 125 14.96 -9.12 4.26
C GLU A 125 15.04 -7.60 4.35
N ARG A 126 15.04 -6.91 3.22
CA ARG A 126 15.08 -5.44 3.16
C ARG A 126 13.81 -4.83 3.75
N ILE A 127 12.65 -5.40 3.47
CA ILE A 127 11.36 -4.94 4.01
C ILE A 127 11.33 -5.13 5.53
N ALA A 128 11.82 -6.27 6.02
CA ALA A 128 11.88 -6.55 7.45
C ALA A 128 12.83 -5.59 8.18
N ASP A 129 13.92 -5.17 7.52
CA ASP A 129 14.87 -4.23 8.08
C ASP A 129 14.27 -2.84 8.27
N ARG A 130 13.62 -2.31 7.23
CA ARG A 130 12.91 -1.04 7.34
C ARG A 130 11.89 -0.88 6.23
N PHE A 131 10.77 -0.26 6.59
CA PHE A 131 9.71 0.13 5.65
C PHE A 131 9.25 1.54 6.01
N PRO A 132 9.99 2.56 5.58
CA PRO A 132 9.69 3.93 6.00
C PRO A 132 8.45 4.49 5.33
N THR A 133 8.05 5.69 5.74
CA THR A 133 6.92 6.39 5.12
C THR A 133 7.13 6.51 3.61
N SER A 134 6.06 6.37 2.86
CA SER A 134 6.03 6.36 1.38
C SER A 134 6.73 5.17 0.73
N ALA A 135 7.22 4.20 1.50
CA ALA A 135 7.82 2.99 0.94
C ALA A 135 6.76 2.14 0.22
N ILE A 136 7.20 1.44 -0.81
CA ILE A 136 6.35 0.66 -1.72
C ILE A 136 6.90 -0.75 -1.83
N ALA A 137 6.02 -1.74 -1.71
CA ALA A 137 6.33 -3.12 -2.07
C ALA A 137 5.34 -3.56 -3.15
N THR A 138 5.84 -4.22 -4.19
CA THR A 138 4.98 -4.77 -5.25
C THR A 138 5.08 -6.27 -5.27
N LEU A 139 3.97 -6.93 -5.57
CA LEU A 139 3.88 -8.39 -5.62
C LEU A 139 3.14 -8.84 -6.87
N ALA A 140 3.61 -9.93 -7.45
CA ALA A 140 2.90 -10.62 -8.52
C ALA A 140 1.92 -11.63 -7.90
N VAL A 141 0.66 -11.57 -8.33
CA VAL A 141 -0.41 -12.41 -7.82
C VAL A 141 -0.90 -13.30 -8.96
N THR A 142 -0.74 -14.62 -8.83
CA THR A 142 -1.08 -15.55 -9.90
C THR A 142 -2.52 -16.04 -9.86
N GLY A 143 -3.16 -16.03 -8.69
CA GLY A 143 -4.54 -16.44 -8.50
C GLY A 143 -5.50 -15.26 -8.45
N SER A 144 -6.63 -15.47 -7.79
CA SER A 144 -7.60 -14.42 -7.53
C SER A 144 -7.21 -13.59 -6.30
N TRP A 145 -7.85 -12.42 -6.13
CA TRP A 145 -7.67 -11.65 -4.90
C TRP A 145 -8.15 -12.44 -3.68
N ALA A 146 -9.24 -13.19 -3.81
CA ALA A 146 -9.76 -14.02 -2.73
C ALA A 146 -8.76 -15.07 -2.25
N ASP A 147 -7.93 -15.60 -3.13
CA ASP A 147 -6.89 -16.57 -2.78
C ASP A 147 -5.88 -16.00 -1.79
N LEU A 148 -5.70 -14.69 -1.75
CA LEU A 148 -4.72 -14.04 -0.86
C LEU A 148 -5.11 -14.08 0.62
N LEU A 149 -6.27 -14.64 0.97
CA LEU A 149 -6.57 -14.95 2.38
C LEU A 149 -5.58 -15.97 2.94
N ASP A 150 -5.13 -16.93 2.15
CA ASP A 150 -4.29 -18.02 2.60
C ASP A 150 -3.20 -18.46 1.60
N SER A 151 -3.20 -17.92 0.39
CA SER A 151 -2.18 -18.25 -0.62
C SER A 151 -1.10 -17.17 -0.68
N PRO A 152 0.13 -17.54 -1.06
CA PRO A 152 1.23 -16.58 -1.18
C PRO A 152 1.13 -15.74 -2.46
N ALA A 153 1.96 -14.71 -2.51
CA ALA A 153 2.26 -13.94 -3.70
C ALA A 153 3.77 -13.72 -3.75
N ARG A 154 4.29 -13.22 -4.86
CA ARG A 154 5.75 -13.09 -5.05
C ARG A 154 6.15 -11.62 -5.05
N LEU A 155 7.03 -11.23 -4.14
CA LEU A 155 7.64 -9.90 -4.13
C LEU A 155 8.45 -9.68 -5.42
N THR A 156 8.19 -8.58 -6.08
CA THR A 156 8.88 -8.19 -7.32
C THR A 156 9.74 -6.95 -7.14
N ASP A 157 9.31 -5.99 -6.33
CA ASP A 157 10.05 -4.75 -6.10
C ASP A 157 9.81 -4.24 -4.68
N PHE A 158 10.80 -3.48 -4.20
CA PHE A 158 10.72 -2.69 -2.98
C PHE A 158 11.41 -1.36 -3.24
N HIS A 159 10.72 -0.24 -3.06
CA HIS A 159 11.23 1.09 -3.39
C HIS A 159 10.95 2.09 -2.26
N ILE A 160 11.96 2.88 -1.94
CA ILE A 160 11.86 3.95 -0.95
C ILE A 160 12.05 5.28 -1.69
N PRO A 161 11.00 6.10 -1.88
CA PRO A 161 11.14 7.42 -2.51
C PRO A 161 11.91 8.38 -1.59
N ARG A 162 12.89 9.06 -2.16
CA ARG A 162 13.68 10.07 -1.44
C ARG A 162 14.12 11.17 -2.38
#